data_ee4838389a04ff3094f104ead5730c54
#
_entry.id   ee4838389a04ff3094f104ead5730c54
#
_cell.length_a   1.000
_cell.length_b   1.000
_cell.length_c   1.000
_cell.angle_alpha   90.00
_cell.angle_beta   90.00
_cell.angle_gamma   90.00
#
_symmetry.space_group_name_H-M   'P 1'
#
loop_
_entity.id
_entity.type
_entity.pdbx_description
1 polymer ?
#
loop_
_entity_poly.entity_id
_entity_poly.type
_entity_poly.pdbx_seq_one_letter_code
_entity_poly.pdbx_strand_id
1 'polypeptide(L)' 'MKVVVDRIEGSYAICELENLKIVNIPLDILGEIKEGDILSIDINKENNMETKERIENLVNDLFID' A
#
# COMPACT_ATOMS: atom_id res chain seq x y z
N MET A 1 -5.91 -6.11 -7.19
CA MET A 1 -6.64 -6.73 -6.07
C MET A 1 -7.40 -5.67 -5.29
N LYS A 2 -8.64 -5.96 -5.00
CA LYS A 2 -9.45 -5.07 -4.18
C LYS A 2 -9.58 -5.61 -2.77
N VAL A 3 -9.55 -4.70 -1.80
CA VAL A 3 -9.56 -5.04 -0.39
C VAL A 3 -10.58 -4.14 0.30
N VAL A 4 -11.41 -4.70 1.14
CA VAL A 4 -12.44 -3.94 1.86
C VAL A 4 -11.99 -3.72 3.29
N VAL A 5 -12.07 -2.48 3.75
CA VAL A 5 -11.75 -2.15 5.14
C VAL A 5 -12.93 -2.56 6.01
N ASP A 6 -12.77 -3.63 6.78
CA ASP A 6 -13.82 -4.13 7.66
C ASP A 6 -13.96 -3.23 8.89
N ARG A 7 -12.85 -2.90 9.51
CA ARG A 7 -12.84 -2.02 10.67
C ARG A 7 -11.43 -1.51 10.93
N ILE A 8 -11.32 -0.57 11.82
CA ILE A 8 -10.01 -0.02 12.22
C ILE A 8 -9.79 -0.35 13.69
N GLU A 9 -8.65 -0.94 13.99
CA GLU A 9 -8.25 -1.27 15.36
C GLU A 9 -6.86 -0.69 15.62
N GLY A 10 -6.78 0.27 16.55
CA GLY A 10 -5.52 0.90 16.88
C GLY A 10 -4.89 1.55 15.66
N SER A 11 -3.69 1.13 15.32
CA SER A 11 -2.92 1.66 14.18
C SER A 11 -3.10 0.86 12.91
N TYR A 12 -4.06 -0.06 12.87
CA TYR A 12 -4.24 -0.98 11.75
C TYR A 12 -5.64 -0.95 11.20
N ALA A 13 -5.73 -1.12 9.89
CA ALA A 13 -7.00 -1.37 9.23
C ALA A 13 -7.14 -2.88 9.07
N ILE A 14 -8.22 -3.44 9.59
CA ILE A 14 -8.53 -4.86 9.43
C ILE A 14 -9.28 -4.99 8.12
N CYS A 15 -8.65 -5.64 7.16
CA CYS A 15 -9.16 -5.68 5.80
C CYS A 15 -9.45 -7.11 5.35
N GLU A 16 -10.46 -7.24 4.50
CA GLU A 16 -10.83 -8.52 3.90
C GLU A 16 -10.44 -8.53 2.44
N LEU A 17 -9.72 -9.56 2.05
CA LEU A 17 -9.29 -9.76 0.66
C LEU A 17 -10.38 -10.44 -0.16
N GLU A 18 -10.19 -10.46 -1.48
CA GLU A 18 -11.14 -11.10 -2.38
C GLU A 18 -11.31 -12.59 -2.09
N ASN A 19 -10.29 -13.24 -1.56
CA ASN A 19 -10.33 -14.64 -1.19
C ASN A 19 -10.81 -14.87 0.25
N LEU A 20 -11.43 -13.87 0.84
CA LEU A 20 -12.01 -13.89 2.19
C LEU A 20 -10.99 -13.97 3.31
N LYS A 21 -9.71 -13.83 3.01
CA LYS A 21 -8.69 -13.76 4.06
C LYS A 21 -8.70 -12.39 4.71
N ILE A 22 -8.40 -12.36 6.00
CA ILE A 22 -8.32 -11.12 6.76
C ILE A 22 -6.86 -10.75 6.95
N VAL A 23 -6.53 -9.50 6.68
CA VAL A 23 -5.17 -8.99 6.87
C VAL A 23 -5.21 -7.67 7.61
N ASN A 24 -4.12 -7.38 8.32
CA ASN A 24 -3.97 -6.12 9.04
C ASN A 24 -3.02 -5.24 8.24
N ILE A 25 -3.47 -4.05 7.88
CA ILE A 25 -2.65 -3.11 7.11
C ILE A 25 -2.40 -1.88 7.97
N PRO A 26 -1.13 -1.50 8.18
CA PRO A 26 -0.83 -0.31 8.98
C PRO A 26 -1.45 0.94 8.38
N LEU A 27 -2.05 1.78 9.21
CA LEU A 27 -2.64 3.02 8.76
C LEU A 27 -1.60 3.99 8.20
N ASP A 28 -0.36 3.84 8.59
CA ASP A 28 0.72 4.68 8.09
C ASP A 28 0.85 4.61 6.56
N ILE A 29 0.49 3.48 5.98
CA ILE A 29 0.57 3.29 4.53
C ILE A 29 -0.68 3.82 3.84
N LEU A 30 -1.80 3.78 4.54
CA LEU A 30 -3.10 4.05 3.94
C LEU A 30 -3.58 5.49 4.06
N GLY A 31 -3.09 6.19 5.07
CA GLY A 31 -3.55 7.54 5.34
C GLY A 31 -4.95 7.54 5.94
N GLU A 32 -5.76 8.52 5.55
CA GLU A 32 -7.11 8.66 6.10
C GLU A 32 -8.07 7.70 5.40
N ILE A 33 -8.50 6.70 6.13
CA ILE A 33 -9.48 5.73 5.65
C ILE A 33 -10.48 5.46 6.75
N LYS A 34 -11.58 4.82 6.40
CA LYS A 34 -12.64 4.48 7.34
C LYS A 34 -13.26 3.14 6.98
N GLU A 35 -14.06 2.62 7.90
CA GLU A 35 -14.79 1.37 7.67
C GLU A 35 -15.61 1.45 6.40
N GLY A 36 -15.59 0.38 5.63
CA GLY A 36 -16.33 0.29 4.39
C GLY A 36 -15.58 0.80 3.17
N ASP A 37 -14.44 1.44 3.35
CA ASP A 37 -13.65 1.91 2.22
C ASP A 37 -13.11 0.72 1.44
N ILE A 38 -13.00 0.89 0.13
CA ILE A 38 -12.44 -0.13 -0.74
C ILE A 38 -11.09 0.35 -1.24
N LEU A 39 -10.06 -0.47 -1.01
CA LEU A 39 -8.71 -0.17 -1.43
C LEU A 39 -8.36 -0.98 -2.66
N SER A 40 -7.61 -0.39 -3.56
CA SER A 40 -7.11 -1.07 -4.74
C SER A 40 -5.61 -1.22 -4.59
N ILE A 41 -5.14 -2.46 -4.57
CA ILE A 41 -3.72 -2.75 -4.40
C ILE A 41 -3.26 -3.56 -5.60
N ASP A 42 -2.35 -3.00 -6.37
CA ASP A 42 -1.86 -3.63 -7.58
C ASP A 42 -0.35 -3.51 -7.67
N ILE A 43 0.25 -4.49 -8.31
CA ILE A 43 1.68 -4.47 -8.58
C ILE A 43 1.87 -3.94 -9.99
N ASN A 44 2.61 -2.86 -10.13
CA ASN A 44 2.90 -2.28 -11.44
C ASN A 44 4.10 -2.98 -12.07
N LYS A 45 3.84 -4.15 -12.62
CA LYS A 45 4.91 -4.98 -13.20
C LYS A 45 5.51 -4.41 -14.46
N GLU A 46 4.77 -3.60 -15.18
CA GLU A 46 5.24 -3.02 -16.43
C GLU A 46 6.43 -2.09 -16.22
N ASN A 47 6.48 -1.45 -15.08
CA ASN A 47 7.47 -0.43 -14.79
C ASN A 47 8.41 -0.81 -13.64
N ASN A 48 8.39 -2.07 -13.22
CA ASN A 48 9.18 -2.48 -12.07
C ASN A 48 10.67 -2.13 -12.21
N MET A 49 11.25 -2.41 -13.35
CA MET A 49 12.68 -2.12 -13.55
C MET A 49 12.94 -0.62 -13.67
N GLU A 50 12.12 0.09 -14.38
CA GLU A 50 12.24 1.54 -14.50
C GLU A 50 12.04 2.22 -13.16
N THR A 51 11.06 1.75 -12.40
CA THR A 51 10.79 2.30 -11.07
C THR A 51 11.98 2.08 -10.15
N LYS A 52 12.58 0.92 -10.22
CA LYS A 52 13.75 0.61 -9.41
C LYS A 52 14.92 1.53 -9.75
N GLU A 53 15.16 1.75 -11.03
CA GLU A 53 16.22 2.66 -11.47
C GLU A 53 15.93 4.09 -11.01
N ARG A 54 14.69 4.53 -11.12
CA ARG A 54 14.33 5.88 -10.67
C ARG A 54 14.55 6.05 -9.19
N ILE A 55 14.18 5.05 -8.40
CA ILE A 55 14.37 5.12 -6.96
C ILE A 55 15.85 5.20 -6.62
N GLU A 56 16.67 4.41 -7.28
CA GLU A 56 18.10 4.45 -7.08
C GLU A 56 18.69 5.80 -7.45
N ASN A 57 18.24 6.37 -8.57
CA ASN A 57 18.70 7.67 -9.00
C ASN A 57 18.28 8.77 -8.02
N LEU A 58 17.05 8.72 -7.54
CA LEU A 58 16.58 9.69 -6.57
C LEU A 58 17.34 9.61 -5.27
N VAL A 59 17.64 8.41 -4.82
CA VAL A 59 18.41 8.20 -3.60
C VAL A 59 19.83 8.74 -3.78
N ASN A 60 20.43 8.48 -4.93
CA ASN A 60 21.76 9.01 -5.24
C ASN A 60 21.78 10.53 -5.23
N ASP A 61 20.79 11.14 -5.85
CA ASP A 61 20.68 12.59 -5.86
C ASP A 61 20.56 13.17 -4.46
N LEU A 62 19.77 12.52 -3.62
CA LEU A 62 19.58 12.97 -2.24
C LEU A 62 20.85 12.85 -1.41
N PHE A 63 21.66 11.85 -1.68
CA PHE A 63 22.89 11.63 -0.91
C PHE A 63 24.09 12.38 -1.46
N ILE A 64 24.09 12.70 -2.72
CA ILE A 64 25.19 13.43 -3.34
C ILE A 64 25.06 14.93 -3.06
N ASP A 65 23.86 15.40 -3.02
CA ASP A 65 23.58 16.80 -2.72
C ASP A 65 23.72 17.09 -1.24
#